data_40a782b5092e1761c2a26225fef6d9e9
#
_entry.id   40a782b5092e1761c2a26225fef6d9e9
#
_cell.length_a   1.000
_cell.length_b   1.000
_cell.length_c   1.000
_cell.angle_alpha   90.00
_cell.angle_beta   90.00
_cell.angle_gamma   90.00
#
_symmetry.space_group_name_H-M   'P 1'
#
loop_
_entity.id
_entity.type
_entity.pdbx_description
1 polymer ?
#
loop_
_entity_poly.entity_id
_entity_poly.type
_entity_poly.pdbx_seq_one_letter_code
_entity_poly.pdbx_strand_id
1 'polypeptide(L)'
;MLRTLFAGLSRQQRRALPSLLAAGCALLLAGCASTRPPPGVTAVTPFDLQRYQGHWYELARLDHSFERGMTDVSATYTPLPDGSVRVVNRGFLPAKGQWREAVGHARFIGSSTTGSLKVSFFWPFYGGYHVAALDPDYRWSLVIGPDTGYAWILARDKQLDAGQREAILARAQALGVDTSALIWVPQTRRDPAS
;
A
#
# COMPACT_ATOMS: atom_id res chain seq x y z
N MET A 1 42.15 28.02 11.64
CA MET A 1 41.34 29.21 11.34
C MET A 1 39.86 29.06 11.76
N LEU A 2 39.52 28.43 12.88
CA LEU A 2 38.13 28.21 13.34
C LEU A 2 37.85 28.78 14.75
N ARG A 3 38.71 29.62 15.31
CA ARG A 3 38.57 30.17 16.68
C ARG A 3 38.00 31.58 16.78
N THR A 4 37.76 32.27 15.68
CA THR A 4 37.39 33.70 15.66
C THR A 4 35.92 33.98 15.31
N LEU A 5 35.09 32.98 15.09
CA LEU A 5 33.70 33.17 14.66
C LEU A 5 32.64 33.15 15.79
N PHE A 6 33.05 32.88 17.05
CA PHE A 6 32.08 32.75 18.17
C PHE A 6 32.18 33.84 19.25
N ALA A 7 32.96 34.91 19.04
CA ALA A 7 33.20 35.92 20.06
C ALA A 7 32.07 36.96 20.23
N GLY A 8 30.96 36.90 19.43
CA GLY A 8 29.89 37.91 19.42
C GLY A 8 28.51 37.46 19.88
N LEU A 9 28.31 36.19 20.23
CA LEU A 9 26.98 35.70 20.64
C LEU A 9 26.74 35.81 22.13
N SER A 10 25.64 36.45 22.56
CA SER A 10 25.21 36.55 23.94
C SER A 10 24.99 35.19 24.58
N ARG A 11 25.08 35.08 25.92
CA ARG A 11 24.84 33.83 26.67
C ARG A 11 23.45 33.24 26.42
N GLN A 12 22.45 34.05 26.05
CA GLN A 12 21.10 33.63 25.72
C GLN A 12 21.01 32.97 24.32
N GLN A 13 21.77 33.45 23.33
CA GLN A 13 21.82 32.86 21.97
C GLN A 13 22.50 31.50 21.93
N ARG A 14 23.46 31.22 22.87
CA ARG A 14 24.15 29.93 22.96
C ARG A 14 23.26 28.78 23.52
N ARG A 15 22.18 29.13 24.25
CA ARG A 15 21.24 28.12 24.81
C ARG A 15 20.10 27.77 23.85
N ALA A 16 19.82 28.57 22.84
CA ALA A 16 18.76 28.33 21.85
C ALA A 16 19.17 27.42 20.69
N LEU A 17 20.46 27.34 20.36
CA LEU A 17 20.95 26.52 19.24
C LEU A 17 20.71 24.99 19.40
N PRO A 18 20.93 24.38 20.57
CA PRO A 18 20.71 22.92 20.70
C PRO A 18 19.20 22.57 20.65
N SER A 19 18.33 23.48 21.03
CA SER A 19 16.88 23.24 21.01
C SER A 19 16.28 23.27 19.60
N LEU A 20 16.82 24.08 18.69
CA LEU A 20 16.40 24.14 17.29
C LEU A 20 16.89 22.93 16.48
N LEU A 21 18.08 22.42 16.79
CA LEU A 21 18.60 21.18 16.17
C LEU A 21 17.83 19.95 16.63
N ALA A 22 17.42 19.88 17.90
CA ALA A 22 16.61 18.77 18.43
C ALA A 22 15.18 18.78 17.87
N ALA A 23 14.57 19.95 17.66
CA ALA A 23 13.25 20.07 17.03
C ALA A 23 13.29 19.70 15.55
N GLY A 24 14.36 20.03 14.82
CA GLY A 24 14.55 19.66 13.41
C GLY A 24 14.73 18.15 13.21
N CYS A 25 15.42 17.43 14.11
CA CYS A 25 15.53 15.98 14.04
C CYS A 25 14.24 15.24 14.39
N ALA A 26 13.39 15.79 15.26
CA ALA A 26 12.10 15.16 15.61
C ALA A 26 11.08 15.19 14.45
N LEU A 27 11.16 16.18 13.57
CA LEU A 27 10.28 16.30 12.39
C LEU A 27 10.66 15.37 11.23
N LEU A 28 11.87 14.84 11.22
CA LEU A 28 12.31 13.90 10.17
C LEU A 28 11.91 12.44 10.45
N LEU A 29 11.38 12.13 11.63
CA LEU A 29 10.93 10.78 12.00
C LEU A 29 9.45 10.51 11.69
N ALA A 30 8.69 11.49 11.26
CA ALA A 30 7.26 11.37 10.96
C ALA A 30 6.96 10.80 9.57
N GLY A 31 7.96 10.40 8.79
CA GLY A 31 7.80 9.94 7.39
C GLY A 31 7.81 8.42 7.19
N CYS A 32 7.84 7.61 8.25
CA CYS A 32 7.69 6.16 8.09
C CYS A 32 6.21 5.84 7.92
N ALA A 33 5.79 5.44 6.73
CA ALA A 33 4.45 4.91 6.52
C ALA A 33 4.17 3.80 7.56
N SER A 34 3.02 3.89 8.25
CA SER A 34 2.64 2.88 9.23
C SER A 34 2.55 1.52 8.55
N THR A 35 3.10 0.50 9.20
CA THR A 35 2.87 -0.89 8.75
C THR A 35 1.72 -1.55 9.50
N ARG A 36 1.13 -0.90 10.50
CA ARG A 36 -0.02 -1.41 11.26
C ARG A 36 -1.32 -1.06 10.54
N PRO A 37 -2.38 -1.87 10.74
CA PRO A 37 -3.71 -1.48 10.27
C PRO A 37 -4.10 -0.12 10.83
N PRO A 38 -4.75 0.74 10.03
CA PRO A 38 -5.28 2.00 10.54
C PRO A 38 -6.40 1.77 11.54
N PRO A 39 -6.71 2.75 12.42
CA PRO A 39 -7.80 2.64 13.37
C PRO A 39 -9.13 2.23 12.70
N GLY A 40 -9.84 1.29 13.30
CA GLY A 40 -11.10 0.76 12.78
C GLY A 40 -10.96 -0.32 11.70
N VAL A 41 -9.76 -0.55 11.16
CA VAL A 41 -9.50 -1.61 10.18
C VAL A 41 -8.95 -2.84 10.88
N THR A 42 -9.67 -3.95 10.74
CA THR A 42 -9.22 -5.28 11.18
C THR A 42 -9.00 -6.15 9.95
N ALA A 43 -7.80 -6.72 9.83
CA ALA A 43 -7.50 -7.66 8.76
C ALA A 43 -8.23 -8.98 8.96
N VAL A 44 -8.64 -9.60 7.86
CA VAL A 44 -9.38 -10.87 7.89
C VAL A 44 -8.59 -11.99 8.57
N THR A 45 -9.31 -12.80 9.33
CA THR A 45 -8.82 -14.04 9.92
C THR A 45 -9.98 -15.07 9.99
N PRO A 46 -9.78 -16.35 9.62
CA PRO A 46 -8.55 -16.93 9.10
C PRO A 46 -8.22 -16.44 7.68
N PHE A 47 -6.93 -16.33 7.37
CA PHE A 47 -6.39 -16.01 6.06
C PHE A 47 -5.49 -17.16 5.60
N ASP A 48 -5.67 -17.60 4.35
CA ASP A 48 -4.89 -18.67 3.73
C ASP A 48 -4.12 -18.11 2.53
N LEU A 49 -2.79 -18.00 2.68
CA LEU A 49 -1.91 -17.50 1.62
C LEU A 49 -1.92 -18.42 0.39
N GLN A 50 -2.11 -19.73 0.55
CA GLN A 50 -2.13 -20.67 -0.58
C GLN A 50 -3.35 -20.43 -1.49
N ARG A 51 -4.48 -19.99 -0.90
CA ARG A 51 -5.67 -19.58 -1.66
C ARG A 51 -5.53 -18.15 -2.20
N TYR A 52 -4.78 -17.29 -1.52
CA TYR A 52 -4.61 -15.88 -1.90
C TYR A 52 -3.52 -15.67 -2.97
N GLN A 53 -2.54 -16.57 -3.08
CA GLN A 53 -1.47 -16.48 -4.06
C GLN A 53 -1.97 -16.43 -5.51
N GLY A 54 -1.06 -16.12 -6.43
CA GLY A 54 -1.33 -16.05 -7.86
C GLY A 54 -1.79 -14.67 -8.29
N HIS A 55 -2.54 -14.64 -9.38
CA HIS A 55 -2.87 -13.41 -10.11
C HIS A 55 -4.17 -12.77 -9.62
N TRP A 56 -4.16 -11.43 -9.51
CA TRP A 56 -5.30 -10.60 -9.18
C TRP A 56 -5.34 -9.39 -10.10
N TYR A 57 -6.50 -9.07 -10.63
CA TYR A 57 -6.75 -7.81 -11.33
C TYR A 57 -7.10 -6.72 -10.31
N GLU A 58 -6.51 -5.54 -10.47
CA GLU A 58 -6.90 -4.35 -9.72
C GLU A 58 -8.08 -3.68 -10.42
N LEU A 59 -9.25 -3.73 -9.81
CA LEU A 59 -10.47 -3.20 -10.40
C LEU A 59 -10.76 -1.76 -9.98
N ALA A 60 -10.34 -1.38 -8.77
CA ALA A 60 -10.44 0.01 -8.32
C ALA A 60 -9.35 0.34 -7.30
N ARG A 61 -9.01 1.62 -7.21
CA ARG A 61 -8.05 2.16 -6.24
C ARG A 61 -8.34 3.62 -5.90
N LEU A 62 -7.81 4.11 -4.80
CA LEU A 62 -7.59 5.54 -4.60
C LEU A 62 -6.35 6.00 -5.38
N ASP A 63 -6.28 7.29 -5.74
CA ASP A 63 -5.19 7.81 -6.58
C ASP A 63 -3.85 7.89 -5.84
N HIS A 64 -2.83 7.24 -6.37
CA HIS A 64 -1.45 7.31 -5.87
C HIS A 64 -0.46 7.57 -7.00
N SER A 65 0.57 8.37 -6.69
CA SER A 65 1.55 8.83 -7.68
C SER A 65 2.31 7.69 -8.38
N PHE A 66 2.51 6.56 -7.70
CA PHE A 66 3.27 5.42 -8.24
C PHE A 66 2.50 4.61 -9.30
N GLU A 67 1.17 4.73 -9.36
CA GLU A 67 0.31 4.01 -10.32
C GLU A 67 -0.65 4.93 -11.09
N ARG A 68 -0.49 6.26 -10.91
CA ARG A 68 -1.34 7.27 -11.56
C ARG A 68 -1.36 7.13 -13.06
N GLY A 69 -2.58 7.11 -13.62
CA GLY A 69 -2.81 7.00 -15.05
C GLY A 69 -2.59 5.61 -15.64
N MET A 70 -2.28 4.59 -14.82
CA MET A 70 -2.19 3.21 -15.30
C MET A 70 -3.55 2.58 -15.48
N THR A 71 -3.68 1.73 -16.50
CA THR A 71 -4.78 0.82 -16.79
C THR A 71 -4.29 -0.62 -16.78
N ASP A 72 -5.22 -1.57 -16.81
CA ASP A 72 -4.90 -3.00 -16.92
C ASP A 72 -3.91 -3.45 -15.83
N VAL A 73 -4.12 -2.91 -14.61
CA VAL A 73 -3.24 -3.16 -13.47
C VAL A 73 -3.54 -4.52 -12.85
N SER A 74 -2.51 -5.21 -12.47
CA SER A 74 -2.58 -6.52 -11.81
C SER A 74 -1.51 -6.66 -10.74
N ALA A 75 -1.76 -7.56 -9.78
CA ALA A 75 -0.80 -7.99 -8.78
C ALA A 75 -0.68 -9.52 -8.80
N THR A 76 0.55 -10.02 -8.74
CA THR A 76 0.82 -11.46 -8.61
C THR A 76 1.59 -11.72 -7.33
N TYR A 77 1.06 -12.61 -6.49
CA TYR A 77 1.64 -12.97 -5.20
C TYR A 77 2.21 -14.38 -5.28
N THR A 78 3.50 -14.53 -4.93
CA THR A 78 4.20 -15.83 -4.93
C THR A 78 4.81 -16.06 -3.55
N PRO A 79 4.36 -17.05 -2.79
CA PRO A 79 5.00 -17.45 -1.53
C PRO A 79 6.45 -17.88 -1.76
N LEU A 80 7.34 -17.52 -0.86
CA LEU A 80 8.75 -17.88 -0.89
C LEU A 80 9.09 -18.83 0.28
N PRO A 81 10.17 -19.64 0.13
CA PRO A 81 10.55 -20.62 1.16
C PRO A 81 10.88 -19.99 2.53
N ASP A 82 11.27 -18.72 2.58
CA ASP A 82 11.57 -17.99 3.82
C ASP A 82 10.32 -17.42 4.53
N GLY A 83 9.12 -17.80 4.06
CA GLY A 83 7.84 -17.31 4.57
C GLY A 83 7.47 -15.90 4.13
N SER A 84 8.26 -15.26 3.30
CA SER A 84 7.90 -14.00 2.65
C SER A 84 7.08 -14.25 1.38
N VAL A 85 6.55 -13.17 0.80
CA VAL A 85 5.77 -13.22 -0.43
C VAL A 85 6.41 -12.27 -1.44
N ARG A 86 6.77 -12.78 -2.61
CA ARG A 86 7.13 -11.95 -3.75
C ARG A 86 5.86 -11.34 -4.33
N VAL A 87 5.87 -10.04 -4.55
CA VAL A 87 4.76 -9.28 -5.13
C VAL A 87 5.23 -8.69 -6.45
N VAL A 88 4.50 -8.95 -7.53
CA VAL A 88 4.76 -8.35 -8.83
C VAL A 88 3.52 -7.55 -9.23
N ASN A 89 3.65 -6.24 -9.26
CA ASN A 89 2.62 -5.35 -9.80
C ASN A 89 2.97 -5.01 -11.24
N ARG A 90 1.98 -5.12 -12.13
CA ARG A 90 2.11 -4.74 -13.54
C ARG A 90 0.94 -3.85 -13.93
N GLY A 91 1.21 -2.89 -14.81
CA GLY A 91 0.18 -1.99 -15.33
C GLY A 91 0.60 -1.38 -16.65
N PHE A 92 -0.36 -1.07 -17.49
CA PHE A 92 -0.13 -0.37 -18.75
C PHE A 92 -0.24 1.14 -18.53
N LEU A 93 0.74 1.90 -19.00
CA LEU A 93 0.75 3.36 -18.97
C LEU A 93 0.40 3.91 -20.36
N PRO A 94 -0.88 4.26 -20.63
CA PRO A 94 -1.34 4.71 -21.95
C PRO A 94 -0.56 5.90 -22.49
N ALA A 95 -0.22 6.86 -21.62
CA ALA A 95 0.53 8.06 -22.00
C ALA A 95 1.93 7.76 -22.59
N LYS A 96 2.46 6.54 -22.35
CA LYS A 96 3.76 6.11 -22.87
C LYS A 96 3.65 4.88 -23.78
N GLY A 97 2.45 4.30 -23.95
CA GLY A 97 2.23 3.10 -24.74
C GLY A 97 2.98 1.86 -24.24
N GLN A 98 3.25 1.74 -22.94
CA GLN A 98 4.13 0.69 -22.41
C GLN A 98 3.60 0.07 -21.11
N TRP A 99 3.90 -1.19 -20.92
CA TRP A 99 3.76 -1.89 -19.66
C TRP A 99 4.87 -1.49 -18.69
N ARG A 100 4.52 -1.40 -17.41
CA ARG A 100 5.45 -1.20 -16.31
C ARG A 100 5.29 -2.32 -15.31
N GLU A 101 6.39 -2.66 -14.66
CA GLU A 101 6.46 -3.66 -13.62
C GLU A 101 7.16 -3.09 -12.39
N ALA A 102 6.67 -3.44 -11.21
CA ALA A 102 7.34 -3.22 -9.94
C ALA A 102 7.35 -4.54 -9.15
N VAL A 103 8.53 -4.91 -8.67
CA VAL A 103 8.72 -6.12 -7.86
C VAL A 103 8.96 -5.72 -6.42
N GLY A 104 8.14 -6.24 -5.52
CA GLY A 104 8.23 -6.02 -4.09
C GLY A 104 8.28 -7.31 -3.30
N HIS A 105 8.53 -7.17 -2.01
CA HIS A 105 8.51 -8.25 -1.04
C HIS A 105 7.59 -7.91 0.11
N ALA A 106 6.70 -8.82 0.46
CA ALA A 106 5.80 -8.69 1.60
C ALA A 106 6.17 -9.71 2.70
N ARG A 107 5.91 -9.33 3.95
CA ARG A 107 6.07 -10.18 5.13
C ARG A 107 4.86 -10.00 6.03
N PHE A 108 4.40 -11.08 6.63
CA PHE A 108 3.31 -11.01 7.60
C PHE A 108 3.69 -10.15 8.81
N ILE A 109 2.69 -9.46 9.35
CA ILE A 109 2.76 -8.75 10.62
C ILE A 109 2.03 -9.63 11.63
N GLY A 110 2.79 -10.30 12.49
CA GLY A 110 2.24 -11.31 13.41
C GLY A 110 1.95 -12.64 12.75
N SER A 111 0.74 -13.19 12.94
CA SER A 111 0.37 -14.51 12.44
C SER A 111 0.20 -14.52 10.91
N SER A 112 0.67 -15.60 10.26
CA SER A 112 0.43 -15.85 8.84
C SER A 112 -1.02 -16.23 8.51
N THR A 113 -1.83 -16.50 9.55
CA THR A 113 -3.28 -16.75 9.40
C THR A 113 -4.12 -15.48 9.48
N THR A 114 -3.49 -14.31 9.54
CA THR A 114 -4.14 -13.00 9.49
C THR A 114 -3.68 -12.27 8.23
N GLY A 115 -4.61 -11.74 7.46
CA GLY A 115 -4.34 -11.04 6.19
C GLY A 115 -3.68 -9.66 6.38
N SER A 116 -2.66 -9.57 7.23
CA SER A 116 -1.95 -8.34 7.59
C SER A 116 -0.47 -8.49 7.28
N LEU A 117 0.00 -7.72 6.28
CA LEU A 117 1.37 -7.75 5.79
C LEU A 117 1.95 -6.34 5.77
N LYS A 118 3.28 -6.28 5.72
CA LYS A 118 4.03 -5.10 5.29
C LYS A 118 4.69 -5.39 3.96
N VAL A 119 4.61 -4.46 3.02
CA VAL A 119 5.18 -4.61 1.68
C VAL A 119 6.21 -3.52 1.42
N SER A 120 7.30 -3.90 0.74
CA SER A 120 8.35 -2.99 0.29
C SER A 120 8.59 -3.19 -1.20
N PHE A 121 8.48 -2.11 -1.97
CA PHE A 121 8.98 -2.00 -3.34
C PHE A 121 10.30 -1.22 -3.40
N PHE A 122 10.71 -0.62 -2.27
CA PHE A 122 11.90 0.22 -2.15
C PHE A 122 12.51 0.06 -0.75
N TRP A 123 13.37 -0.93 -0.60
CA TRP A 123 14.05 -1.13 0.69
C TRP A 123 14.86 0.11 1.11
N PRO A 124 14.81 0.55 2.39
CA PRO A 124 14.24 -0.12 3.58
C PRO A 124 12.79 0.29 3.92
N PHE A 125 12.06 0.94 3.04
CA PHE A 125 10.74 1.49 3.30
C PHE A 125 9.64 0.44 3.13
N TYR A 126 8.75 0.33 4.12
CA TYR A 126 7.61 -0.58 4.11
C TYR A 126 6.31 0.19 4.30
N GLY A 127 5.28 -0.21 3.58
CA GLY A 127 3.89 0.20 3.80
C GLY A 127 3.05 -0.96 4.34
N GLY A 128 1.97 -0.64 5.07
CA GLY A 128 0.97 -1.61 5.47
C GLY A 128 0.18 -2.14 4.27
N TYR A 129 -0.24 -3.40 4.34
CA TYR A 129 -1.10 -4.08 3.39
C TYR A 129 -2.04 -4.99 4.18
N HIS A 130 -3.30 -4.59 4.29
CA HIS A 130 -4.26 -5.25 5.17
C HIS A 130 -5.47 -5.68 4.34
N VAL A 131 -5.69 -6.97 4.21
CA VAL A 131 -6.90 -7.53 3.62
C VAL A 131 -8.05 -7.27 4.59
N ALA A 132 -8.81 -6.22 4.36
CA ALA A 132 -9.86 -5.73 5.25
C ALA A 132 -11.21 -6.41 5.01
N ALA A 133 -11.39 -6.97 3.81
CA ALA A 133 -12.48 -7.89 3.48
C ALA A 133 -12.03 -8.83 2.37
N LEU A 134 -12.57 -10.04 2.35
CA LEU A 134 -12.20 -11.10 1.43
C LEU A 134 -13.42 -11.97 1.14
N ASP A 135 -13.64 -12.29 -0.11
CA ASP A 135 -14.65 -13.25 -0.54
C ASP A 135 -14.35 -14.64 0.06
N PRO A 136 -15.34 -15.38 0.57
CA PRO A 136 -15.10 -16.72 1.13
C PRO A 136 -14.44 -17.70 0.14
N ASP A 137 -14.68 -17.51 -1.16
CA ASP A 137 -14.06 -18.29 -2.23
C ASP A 137 -12.81 -17.62 -2.82
N TYR A 138 -12.31 -16.52 -2.20
CA TYR A 138 -11.12 -15.76 -2.64
C TYR A 138 -11.25 -15.20 -4.06
N ARG A 139 -12.44 -14.81 -4.48
CA ARG A 139 -12.68 -14.23 -5.80
C ARG A 139 -12.43 -12.73 -5.84
N TRP A 140 -12.64 -12.02 -4.72
CA TRP A 140 -12.33 -10.59 -4.59
C TRP A 140 -11.75 -10.28 -3.21
N SER A 141 -11.05 -9.15 -3.11
CA SER A 141 -10.39 -8.67 -1.91
C SER A 141 -10.45 -7.14 -1.83
N LEU A 142 -10.80 -6.61 -0.65
CA LEU A 142 -10.62 -5.21 -0.30
C LEU A 142 -9.36 -5.08 0.53
N VAL A 143 -8.40 -4.34 0.02
CA VAL A 143 -7.11 -4.09 0.68
C VAL A 143 -7.04 -2.64 1.13
N ILE A 144 -6.59 -2.40 2.36
CA ILE A 144 -6.33 -1.07 2.91
C ILE A 144 -4.86 -1.00 3.31
N GLY A 145 -4.22 0.10 2.98
CA GLY A 145 -2.81 0.37 3.23
C GLY A 145 -2.54 0.92 4.64
N PRO A 146 -1.53 1.79 4.77
CA PRO A 146 -1.14 2.37 6.07
C PRO A 146 -2.21 3.30 6.68
N ASP A 147 -3.11 3.82 5.86
CA ASP A 147 -4.28 4.60 6.25
C ASP A 147 -5.42 4.40 5.23
N THR A 148 -6.61 4.97 5.49
CA THR A 148 -7.79 4.82 4.62
C THR A 148 -7.73 5.62 3.32
N GLY A 149 -6.70 6.44 3.12
CA GLY A 149 -6.36 7.05 1.83
C GLY A 149 -5.71 6.08 0.86
N TYR A 150 -5.33 4.88 1.31
CA TYR A 150 -4.76 3.80 0.49
C TYR A 150 -5.73 2.62 0.46
N ALA A 151 -6.45 2.46 -0.64
CA ALA A 151 -7.41 1.36 -0.80
C ALA A 151 -7.40 0.80 -2.21
N TRP A 152 -7.52 -0.52 -2.32
CA TRP A 152 -7.58 -1.26 -3.57
C TRP A 152 -8.69 -2.31 -3.51
N ILE A 153 -9.40 -2.48 -4.63
CA ILE A 153 -10.32 -3.59 -4.85
C ILE A 153 -9.67 -4.50 -5.89
N LEU A 154 -9.35 -5.71 -5.46
CA LEU A 154 -8.73 -6.73 -6.29
C LEU A 154 -9.75 -7.84 -6.59
N ALA A 155 -9.67 -8.45 -7.78
CA ALA A 155 -10.50 -9.60 -8.12
C ALA A 155 -9.75 -10.61 -8.99
N ARG A 156 -10.24 -11.87 -9.00
CA ARG A 156 -9.74 -12.92 -9.90
C ARG A 156 -10.21 -12.71 -11.33
N ASP A 157 -11.36 -12.10 -11.50
CA ASP A 157 -11.93 -11.74 -12.78
C ASP A 157 -11.79 -10.26 -13.07
N LYS A 158 -11.80 -9.89 -14.34
CA LYS A 158 -11.69 -8.50 -14.79
C LYS A 158 -12.94 -7.65 -14.48
N GLN A 159 -13.96 -8.25 -13.92
CA GLN A 159 -15.24 -7.63 -13.58
C GLN A 159 -15.80 -8.21 -12.28
N LEU A 160 -16.54 -7.39 -11.57
CA LEU A 160 -17.39 -7.80 -10.45
C LEU A 160 -18.85 -7.79 -10.91
N ASP A 161 -19.65 -8.70 -10.38
CA ASP A 161 -21.10 -8.52 -10.48
C ASP A 161 -21.58 -7.33 -9.64
N ALA A 162 -22.81 -6.86 -9.92
CA ALA A 162 -23.35 -5.67 -9.25
C ALA A 162 -23.45 -5.83 -7.73
N GLY A 163 -23.86 -7.02 -7.26
CA GLY A 163 -24.01 -7.29 -5.84
C GLY A 163 -22.66 -7.34 -5.11
N GLN A 164 -21.64 -7.95 -5.72
CA GLN A 164 -20.28 -7.93 -5.20
C GLN A 164 -19.74 -6.52 -5.09
N ARG A 165 -19.89 -5.73 -6.15
CA ARG A 165 -19.46 -4.33 -6.18
C ARG A 165 -20.10 -3.51 -5.07
N GLU A 166 -21.43 -3.61 -4.90
CA GLU A 166 -22.18 -2.90 -3.88
C GLU A 166 -21.71 -3.30 -2.47
N ALA A 167 -21.58 -4.59 -2.20
CA ALA A 167 -21.13 -5.09 -0.90
C ALA A 167 -19.71 -4.63 -0.55
N ILE A 168 -18.78 -4.63 -1.52
CA ILE A 168 -17.40 -4.17 -1.31
C ILE A 168 -17.38 -2.67 -1.03
N LEU A 169 -18.12 -1.86 -1.79
CA LEU A 169 -18.20 -0.42 -1.59
C LEU A 169 -18.81 -0.06 -0.23
N ALA A 170 -19.89 -0.72 0.16
CA ALA A 170 -20.49 -0.53 1.49
C ALA A 170 -19.48 -0.86 2.61
N ARG A 171 -18.73 -1.95 2.45
CA ARG A 171 -17.68 -2.33 3.42
C ARG A 171 -16.54 -1.31 3.45
N ALA A 172 -16.05 -0.85 2.30
CA ALA A 172 -15.00 0.16 2.21
C ALA A 172 -15.41 1.48 2.89
N GLN A 173 -16.65 1.93 2.62
CA GLN A 173 -17.21 3.13 3.23
C GLN A 173 -17.35 2.99 4.76
N ALA A 174 -17.81 1.86 5.25
CA ALA A 174 -17.90 1.57 6.68
C ALA A 174 -16.53 1.56 7.39
N LEU A 175 -15.45 1.34 6.65
CA LEU A 175 -14.06 1.41 7.14
C LEU A 175 -13.42 2.81 6.98
N GLY A 176 -14.18 3.81 6.50
CA GLY A 176 -13.72 5.18 6.34
C GLY A 176 -12.98 5.47 5.04
N VAL A 177 -13.08 4.59 4.04
CA VAL A 177 -12.57 4.85 2.69
C VAL A 177 -13.52 5.80 1.95
N ASP A 178 -13.00 6.85 1.33
CA ASP A 178 -13.78 7.69 0.42
C ASP A 178 -14.04 6.94 -0.89
N THR A 179 -15.17 6.24 -0.94
CA THR A 179 -15.55 5.45 -2.11
C THR A 179 -15.93 6.30 -3.33
N SER A 180 -16.22 7.59 -3.15
CA SER A 180 -16.50 8.52 -4.25
C SER A 180 -15.23 8.91 -5.02
N ALA A 181 -14.07 8.81 -4.38
CA ALA A 181 -12.76 9.08 -4.97
C ALA A 181 -12.12 7.85 -5.63
N LEU A 182 -12.78 6.68 -5.59
CA LEU A 182 -12.23 5.48 -6.24
C LEU A 182 -12.17 5.62 -7.75
N ILE A 183 -10.99 5.37 -8.29
CA ILE A 183 -10.75 5.25 -9.74
C ILE A 183 -11.01 3.79 -10.13
N TRP A 184 -11.99 3.57 -11.01
CA TRP A 184 -12.23 2.26 -11.61
C TRP A 184 -11.23 2.03 -12.74
N VAL A 185 -10.42 0.99 -12.60
CA VAL A 185 -9.30 0.68 -13.50
C VAL A 185 -9.80 -0.12 -14.70
N PRO A 186 -9.70 0.39 -15.93
CA PRO A 186 -10.04 -0.38 -17.12
C PRO A 186 -9.16 -1.63 -17.24
N GLN A 187 -9.80 -2.78 -17.54
CA GLN A 187 -9.15 -4.09 -17.72
C GLN A 187 -9.41 -4.60 -19.15
N THR A 188 -8.99 -3.84 -20.15
CA THR A 188 -9.31 -4.06 -21.56
C THR A 188 -8.20 -4.74 -22.35
N ARG A 189 -6.97 -4.69 -21.86
CA ARG A 189 -5.81 -5.28 -22.54
C ARG A 189 -5.48 -6.66 -21.98
N ARG A 190 -4.80 -7.44 -22.79
CA ARG A 190 -4.11 -8.65 -22.35
C ARG A 190 -2.65 -8.28 -22.04
N ASP A 191 -2.18 -8.62 -20.85
CA ASP A 191 -0.76 -8.49 -20.53
C ASP A 191 0.03 -9.55 -21.30
N PRO A 192 1.05 -9.18 -22.09
CA PRO A 192 1.84 -10.15 -22.84
C PRO A 192 2.70 -11.07 -21.95
N ALA A 193 2.85 -10.75 -20.66
CA ALA A 193 3.62 -11.52 -19.69
C ALA A 193 2.73 -12.35 -18.73
N SER A 194 1.40 -12.39 -18.94
CA SER A 194 0.43 -13.18 -18.16
C SER A 194 0.05 -14.46 -18.85
#